data_3353405fc49ba3f7372f25558bf086f1
#
_entry.id   3353405fc49ba3f7372f25558bf086f1
#
_cell.length_a   1.000
_cell.length_b   1.000
_cell.length_c   1.000
_cell.angle_alpha   90.00
_cell.angle_beta   90.00
_cell.angle_gamma   90.00
#
_symmetry.space_group_name_H-M   'P 1'
#
loop_
_entity.id
_entity.type
_entity.pdbx_description
1 polymer ?
#
loop_
_entity_poly.entity_id
_entity_poly.type
_entity_poly.pdbx_seq_one_letter_code
_entity_poly.pdbx_strand_id
1 'polypeptide(L)' 'MSNNHNNLWKLHELPSHDARLFLDIIVANAKYHKIQTIQYRDETVFVISEEQYNKLINS' A
#
# COMPACT_ATOMS: atom_id res chain seq x y z
N MET A 1 6.96 -17.94 4.27
CA MET A 1 6.88 -17.29 4.33
C MET A 1 6.26 -16.34 4.48
N SER A 2 6.32 -15.72 4.70
CA SER A 2 5.64 -14.83 5.17
C SER A 2 4.88 -14.04 4.34
N ASN A 3 3.84 -14.45 3.95
CA ASN A 3 2.97 -13.72 3.12
C ASN A 3 2.36 -12.55 3.77
N ASN A 4 2.47 -12.45 5.06
CA ASN A 4 1.88 -11.35 5.76
C ASN A 4 2.48 -10.04 5.41
N HIS A 5 3.66 -10.05 4.82
CA HIS A 5 4.33 -8.81 4.50
C HIS A 5 3.98 -8.29 3.13
N ASN A 6 3.11 -8.98 2.41
CA ASN A 6 2.76 -8.56 1.07
C ASN A 6 2.04 -7.23 1.03
N ASN A 7 1.46 -6.81 2.13
CA ASN A 7 0.71 -5.57 2.17
C ASN A 7 1.41 -4.49 3.00
N LEU A 8 2.64 -4.75 3.41
CA LEU A 8 3.42 -3.77 4.16
C LEU A 8 4.64 -3.41 3.35
N TRP A 9 4.79 -2.14 3.05
CA TRP A 9 5.85 -1.65 2.18
C TRP A 9 6.67 -0.60 2.90
N LYS A 10 7.96 -0.86 3.03
CA LYS A 10 8.88 0.07 3.67
C LYS A 10 9.64 0.82 2.59
N LEU A 11 9.00 1.80 2.01
CA LEU A 11 9.53 2.45 0.82
C LEU A 11 10.79 3.24 1.07
N HIS A 12 10.98 3.74 2.29
CA HIS A 12 12.16 4.52 2.59
C HIS A 12 13.45 3.69 2.56
N GLU A 13 13.31 2.36 2.56
CA GLU A 13 14.46 1.47 2.51
C GLU A 13 14.84 1.09 1.08
N LEU A 14 14.12 1.61 0.09
CA LEU A 14 14.33 1.23 -1.29
C LEU A 14 14.96 2.34 -2.09
N PRO A 15 15.79 2.02 -3.09
CA PRO A 15 16.22 3.03 -4.04
C PRO A 15 15.01 3.65 -4.73
N SER A 16 15.17 4.89 -5.20
CA SER A 16 14.05 5.63 -5.76
C SER A 16 13.36 4.90 -6.91
N HIS A 17 14.13 4.30 -7.81
CA HIS A 17 13.51 3.65 -8.96
C HIS A 17 12.78 2.38 -8.55
N ASP A 18 13.25 1.70 -7.51
CA ASP A 18 12.54 0.51 -7.01
C ASP A 18 11.24 0.92 -6.33
N ALA A 19 11.25 2.03 -5.62
CA ALA A 19 10.04 2.53 -4.99
C ALA A 19 8.98 2.84 -6.03
N ARG A 20 9.38 3.40 -7.18
CA ARG A 20 8.42 3.69 -8.25
C ARG A 20 7.81 2.43 -8.82
N LEU A 21 8.62 1.39 -8.99
CA LEU A 21 8.10 0.12 -9.47
C LEU A 21 7.12 -0.48 -8.47
N PHE A 22 7.44 -0.40 -7.19
CA PHE A 22 6.56 -0.95 -6.19
C PHE A 22 5.25 -0.17 -6.06
N LEU A 23 5.26 1.11 -6.38
CA LEU A 23 4.02 1.87 -6.36
C LEU A 23 2.98 1.29 -7.31
N ASP A 24 3.42 0.82 -8.48
CA ASP A 24 2.49 0.20 -9.41
C ASP A 24 1.87 -1.06 -8.80
N ILE A 25 2.67 -1.84 -8.10
CA ILE A 25 2.18 -3.05 -7.44
C ILE A 25 1.22 -2.68 -6.31
N ILE A 26 1.59 -1.66 -5.53
CA ILE A 26 0.75 -1.22 -4.42
C ILE A 26 -0.60 -0.77 -4.92
N VAL A 27 -0.62 0.02 -5.98
CA VAL A 27 -1.87 0.51 -6.55
C VAL A 27 -2.70 -0.66 -7.09
N ALA A 28 -2.05 -1.61 -7.77
CA ALA A 28 -2.76 -2.77 -8.28
C ALA A 28 -3.40 -3.59 -7.16
N ASN A 29 -2.65 -3.78 -6.06
CA ASN A 29 -3.19 -4.52 -4.93
C ASN A 29 -4.37 -3.79 -4.30
N ALA A 30 -4.28 -2.47 -4.19
CA ALA A 30 -5.37 -1.69 -3.62
C ALA A 30 -6.63 -1.77 -4.48
N LYS A 31 -6.45 -1.85 -5.80
CA LYS A 31 -7.60 -1.98 -6.70
C LYS A 31 -8.36 -3.28 -6.47
N TYR A 32 -7.68 -4.30 -5.95
CA TYR A 32 -8.33 -5.56 -5.63
C TYR A 32 -8.80 -5.60 -4.19
N HIS A 33 -8.98 -4.43 -3.58
CA HIS A 33 -9.55 -4.28 -2.24
C HIS A 33 -8.63 -4.79 -1.12
N LYS A 34 -7.33 -4.83 -1.39
CA LYS A 34 -6.37 -5.18 -0.36
C LYS A 34 -5.72 -3.89 0.12
N ILE A 35 -6.04 -3.49 1.32
CA ILE A 35 -5.48 -2.27 1.88
C ILE A 35 -3.98 -2.44 2.02
N GLN A 36 -3.21 -1.51 1.46
CA GLN A 36 -1.77 -1.56 1.49
C GLN A 36 -1.26 -0.58 2.54
N THR A 37 -0.30 -1.03 3.33
CA THR A 37 0.31 -0.18 4.36
C THR A 37 1.68 0.26 3.87
N ILE A 38 1.92 1.56 3.89
CA ILE A 38 3.22 2.10 3.53
C ILE A 38 3.83 2.69 4.78
N GLN A 39 5.03 2.23 5.11
CA GLN A 39 5.78 2.77 6.23
C GLN A 39 6.94 3.58 5.66
N TYR A 40 6.98 4.86 5.99
CA TYR A 40 8.04 5.72 5.52
C TYR A 40 8.59 6.45 6.73
N ARG A 41 9.77 6.03 7.17
CA ARG A 41 10.40 6.55 8.39
C ARG A 41 9.46 6.32 9.57
N ASP A 42 9.01 7.39 10.21
CA ASP A 42 8.12 7.28 11.37
C ASP A 42 6.66 7.36 11.00
N GLU A 43 6.35 7.51 9.71
CA GLU A 43 4.98 7.71 9.28
C GLU A 43 4.40 6.43 8.71
N THR A 44 3.14 6.22 8.95
CA THR A 44 2.42 5.09 8.36
C THR A 44 1.21 5.64 7.62
N VAL A 45 1.06 5.24 6.37
CA VAL A 45 -0.09 5.65 5.57
C VAL A 45 -0.69 4.41 4.92
N PHE A 46 -1.94 4.53 4.52
CA PHE A 46 -2.62 3.42 3.89
C PHE A 46 -3.06 3.81 2.49
N VAL A 47 -3.01 2.83 1.58
CA VAL A 47 -3.49 3.03 0.21
C VAL A 47 -4.67 2.09 0.03
N ILE A 48 -5.82 2.65 -0.32
CA ILE A 48 -7.03 1.86 -0.55
C ILE A 48 -7.67 2.34 -1.85
N SER A 49 -8.50 1.48 -2.44
CA SER A 49 -9.21 1.88 -3.64
C SER A 49 -10.30 2.89 -3.29
N GLU A 50 -10.70 3.67 -4.27
CA GLU A 50 -11.77 4.64 -4.08
C GLU A 50 -13.06 3.94 -3.66
N GLU A 51 -13.33 2.82 -4.26
CA GLU A 51 -14.51 2.06 -3.93
C GLU A 51 -14.52 1.63 -2.47
N GLN A 52 -13.40 1.14 -1.99
CA GLN A 52 -13.30 0.69 -0.61
C GLN A 52 -13.37 1.87 0.35
N TYR A 53 -12.75 2.97 -0.01
CA TYR A 53 -12.81 4.18 0.80
C TYR A 53 -14.26 4.66 0.94
N ASN A 54 -15.00 4.63 -0.16
CA ASN A 54 -16.41 5.06 -0.12
C ASN A 54 -17.25 4.16 0.78
N LYS A 55 -16.94 2.88 0.80
CA LYS A 55 -17.66 1.97 1.69
C LYS A 55 -17.38 2.30 3.15
N LEU A 56 -16.16 2.69 3.46
CA LEU A 56 -15.80 3.02 4.83
C LEU A 56 -16.52 4.27 5.32
N ILE A 57 -16.59 5.30 4.48
CA ILE A 57 -17.20 6.56 4.92
C ILE A 57 -18.71 6.51 4.84
N ASN A 58 -19.27 5.55 4.12
CA ASN A 58 -20.73 5.45 4.00
C ASN A 58 -21.34 4.35 4.86
N SER A 59 -20.52 3.68 5.65
CA SER A 59 -21.05 2.60 6.46
C SER A 59 -21.50 3.04 7.85
#